data_aa621d8a19eb2ba0c22fba0cf3e88f01
#
_entry.id   aa621d8a19eb2ba0c22fba0cf3e88f01
#
_cell.length_a   1.000
_cell.length_b   1.000
_cell.length_c   1.000
_cell.angle_alpha   90.00
_cell.angle_beta   90.00
_cell.angle_gamma   90.00
#
_symmetry.space_group_name_H-M   'P 1'
#
loop_
_entity.id
_entity.type
_entity.pdbx_description
1 polymer ?
#
loop_
_entity_poly.entity_id
_entity_poly.type
_entity_poly.pdbx_seq_one_letter_code
_entity_poly.pdbx_strand_id
1 'polypeptide(L)'
;FLPLCHVYERSVNYHFQYKGMGIYYVGNLSQIVSAIKEIKPHMFNSVPRLLEKVHDGFVTKGKELTGIKKSLYFWALNLTQHFEYNKKYGPLLSLKIKIADKLIYSKWREALGGNIVYVVSGGAALQPRIARVLGMAKMLNLEGCGLTETSPVIAVNNPAKKEMKIGTVGPILEGYEVKIAEDGEILCKGPGVMKGYYKAPEMTAEVIDSEGWFHTGDIGILDEGKYLKITDRKKEIFKLSGGKYIAPQMIENKLKASELIEQVMVIGANEKFASALISPNFPLLHDWCAEHKVHYENNIELIQLPQVVEKIQNEVNLVNKTLGSHEQISRIRLVCEEWTPATGELSPTLKLRRNV
;
A
#
# COMPACT_ATOMS: atom_id res chain seq x y z
N PHE A 1 -6.36 3.48 -15.85
CA PHE A 1 -7.38 2.51 -15.42
C PHE A 1 -8.12 2.95 -14.14
N LEU A 2 -7.59 3.88 -13.40
CA LEU A 2 -8.29 4.45 -12.25
C LEU A 2 -9.47 5.30 -12.71
N PRO A 3 -10.51 5.48 -11.88
CA PRO A 3 -11.67 6.29 -12.24
C PRO A 3 -11.30 7.74 -12.55
N LEU A 4 -11.64 8.24 -13.73
CA LEU A 4 -11.36 9.64 -14.14
C LEU A 4 -12.13 10.68 -13.31
N CYS A 5 -13.17 10.28 -12.58
CA CYS A 5 -13.85 11.13 -11.61
C CYS A 5 -13.07 11.31 -10.30
N HIS A 6 -12.10 10.43 -10.03
CA HIS A 6 -11.25 10.54 -8.86
C HIS A 6 -10.15 11.58 -9.11
N VAL A 7 -9.96 12.51 -8.17
CA VAL A 7 -9.03 13.65 -8.29
C VAL A 7 -7.61 13.21 -8.63
N TYR A 8 -7.13 12.10 -8.09
CA TYR A 8 -5.80 11.56 -8.37
C TYR A 8 -5.61 11.29 -9.87
N GLU A 9 -6.45 10.44 -10.47
CA GLU A 9 -6.31 10.09 -11.88
C GLU A 9 -6.57 11.29 -12.79
N ARG A 10 -7.57 12.12 -12.47
CA ARG A 10 -7.89 13.33 -13.24
C ARG A 10 -6.71 14.29 -13.30
N SER A 11 -6.09 14.59 -12.17
CA SER A 11 -4.97 15.55 -12.10
C SER A 11 -3.72 15.04 -12.82
N VAL A 12 -3.42 13.75 -12.68
CA VAL A 12 -2.28 13.13 -13.38
C VAL A 12 -2.54 13.11 -14.88
N ASN A 13 -3.78 12.87 -15.34
CA ASN A 13 -4.13 12.96 -16.76
C ASN A 13 -3.91 14.37 -17.31
N TYR A 14 -4.32 15.42 -16.59
CA TYR A 14 -4.06 16.80 -17.01
C TYR A 14 -2.55 17.09 -17.08
N HIS A 15 -1.78 16.58 -16.11
CA HIS A 15 -0.33 16.70 -16.15
C HIS A 15 0.28 16.04 -17.37
N PHE A 16 -0.15 14.82 -17.71
CA PHE A 16 0.33 14.09 -18.90
C PHE A 16 -0.01 14.83 -20.19
N GLN A 17 -1.23 15.35 -20.31
CA GLN A 17 -1.63 16.18 -21.44
C GLN A 17 -0.77 17.45 -21.55
N TYR A 18 -0.58 18.15 -20.43
CA TYR A 18 0.27 19.35 -20.40
C TYR A 18 1.72 19.08 -20.83
N LYS A 19 2.24 17.89 -20.51
CA LYS A 19 3.59 17.45 -20.89
C LYS A 19 3.66 16.82 -22.30
N GLY A 20 2.55 16.72 -23.04
CA GLY A 20 2.50 16.10 -24.37
C GLY A 20 2.77 14.59 -24.34
N MET A 21 2.47 13.91 -23.24
CA MET A 21 2.65 12.47 -23.11
C MET A 21 1.51 11.70 -23.77
N GLY A 22 1.82 10.58 -24.43
CA GLY A 22 0.81 9.64 -24.93
C GLY A 22 0.09 8.93 -23.77
N ILE A 23 -1.24 8.96 -23.77
CA ILE A 23 -2.08 8.37 -22.71
C ILE A 23 -2.87 7.21 -23.28
N TYR A 24 -2.83 6.07 -22.60
CA TYR A 24 -3.58 4.87 -22.92
C TYR A 24 -4.54 4.54 -21.80
N TYR A 25 -5.81 4.36 -22.12
CA TYR A 25 -6.87 4.04 -21.16
C TYR A 25 -7.20 2.55 -21.19
N VAL A 26 -7.31 1.94 -20.02
CA VAL A 26 -7.69 0.54 -19.86
C VAL A 26 -9.00 0.49 -19.08
N GLY A 27 -10.03 -0.08 -19.70
CA GLY A 27 -11.39 -0.07 -19.16
C GLY A 27 -11.68 -1.16 -18.12
N ASN A 28 -10.82 -2.18 -18.03
CA ASN A 28 -11.05 -3.32 -17.12
C ASN A 28 -9.77 -3.68 -16.36
N LEU A 29 -9.89 -3.85 -15.06
CA LEU A 29 -8.78 -4.21 -14.17
C LEU A 29 -8.10 -5.53 -14.59
N SER A 30 -8.85 -6.51 -15.07
CA SER A 30 -8.30 -7.80 -15.55
C SER A 30 -7.38 -7.66 -16.77
N GLN A 31 -7.51 -6.59 -17.53
CA GLN A 31 -6.73 -6.33 -18.75
C GLN A 31 -5.45 -5.53 -18.50
N ILE A 32 -5.22 -5.03 -17.28
CA ILE A 32 -4.09 -4.13 -17.01
C ILE A 32 -2.75 -4.77 -17.35
N VAL A 33 -2.50 -6.00 -16.93
CA VAL A 33 -1.21 -6.67 -17.14
C VAL A 33 -0.98 -6.94 -18.63
N SER A 34 -2.00 -7.35 -19.38
CA SER A 34 -1.90 -7.55 -20.84
C SER A 34 -1.68 -6.24 -21.56
N ALA A 35 -2.41 -5.17 -21.19
CA ALA A 35 -2.24 -3.85 -21.75
C ALA A 35 -0.82 -3.27 -21.48
N ILE A 36 -0.30 -3.41 -20.29
CA ILE A 36 1.06 -2.98 -19.95
C ILE A 36 2.11 -3.70 -20.82
N LYS A 37 1.95 -5.00 -21.06
CA LYS A 37 2.85 -5.78 -21.92
C LYS A 37 2.80 -5.34 -23.38
N GLU A 38 1.62 -5.01 -23.88
CA GLU A 38 1.39 -4.59 -25.27
C GLU A 38 1.89 -3.16 -25.49
N ILE A 39 1.47 -2.22 -24.64
CA ILE A 39 1.75 -0.79 -24.75
C ILE A 39 3.19 -0.45 -24.36
N LYS A 40 3.78 -1.22 -23.42
CA LYS A 40 5.12 -1.00 -22.84
C LYS A 40 5.33 0.43 -22.34
N PRO A 41 4.47 0.91 -21.44
CA PRO A 41 4.52 2.30 -20.97
C PRO A 41 5.80 2.57 -20.17
N HIS A 42 6.25 3.83 -20.16
CA HIS A 42 7.35 4.27 -19.28
C HIS A 42 6.88 4.57 -17.87
N MET A 43 5.57 4.85 -17.72
CA MET A 43 4.96 5.20 -16.43
C MET A 43 3.51 4.74 -16.42
N PHE A 44 3.01 4.36 -15.25
CA PHE A 44 1.59 4.15 -15.04
C PHE A 44 1.17 4.53 -13.62
N ASN A 45 -0.07 4.98 -13.50
CA ASN A 45 -0.68 5.26 -12.21
C ASN A 45 -1.15 3.95 -11.59
N SER A 46 -1.04 3.84 -10.27
CA SER A 46 -1.39 2.63 -9.56
C SER A 46 -1.98 2.94 -8.19
N VAL A 47 -2.49 1.92 -7.57
CA VAL A 47 -2.84 1.86 -6.16
C VAL A 47 -2.09 0.70 -5.51
N PRO A 48 -1.84 0.73 -4.19
CA PRO A 48 -1.08 -0.31 -3.50
C PRO A 48 -1.56 -1.72 -3.83
N ARG A 49 -2.86 -1.93 -3.88
CA ARG A 49 -3.47 -3.24 -4.15
C ARG A 49 -3.07 -3.87 -5.48
N LEU A 50 -2.94 -3.08 -6.53
CA LEU A 50 -2.46 -3.60 -7.81
C LEU A 50 -0.98 -4.01 -7.72
N LEU A 51 -0.17 -3.23 -7.01
CA LEU A 51 1.25 -3.53 -6.82
C LEU A 51 1.46 -4.75 -5.90
N GLU A 52 0.58 -4.97 -4.94
CA GLU A 52 0.51 -6.21 -4.15
C GLU A 52 0.30 -7.41 -5.07
N LYS A 53 -0.72 -7.38 -5.95
CA LYS A 53 -0.98 -8.46 -6.92
C LYS A 53 0.20 -8.70 -7.89
N VAL A 54 0.88 -7.64 -8.33
CA VAL A 54 2.10 -7.76 -9.15
C VAL A 54 3.21 -8.47 -8.37
N HIS A 55 3.43 -8.08 -7.12
CA HIS A 55 4.41 -8.72 -6.23
C HIS A 55 4.09 -10.19 -6.01
N ASP A 56 2.82 -10.52 -5.71
CA ASP A 56 2.37 -11.90 -5.50
C ASP A 56 2.58 -12.75 -6.75
N GLY A 57 2.33 -12.17 -7.93
CA GLY A 57 2.65 -12.81 -9.21
C GLY A 57 4.16 -13.13 -9.36
N PHE A 58 5.05 -12.26 -8.89
CA PHE A 58 6.48 -12.56 -8.86
C PHE A 58 6.80 -13.71 -7.90
N VAL A 59 6.22 -13.71 -6.70
CA VAL A 59 6.43 -14.78 -5.70
C VAL A 59 5.92 -16.12 -6.21
N THR A 60 4.70 -16.17 -6.76
CA THR A 60 4.10 -17.37 -7.33
C THR A 60 4.97 -17.94 -8.44
N LYS A 61 5.44 -17.08 -9.37
CA LYS A 61 6.37 -17.51 -10.43
C LYS A 61 7.65 -18.13 -9.88
N GLY A 62 8.17 -17.59 -8.77
CA GLY A 62 9.32 -18.16 -8.08
C GLY A 62 9.04 -19.54 -7.48
N LYS A 63 7.84 -19.75 -6.94
CA LYS A 63 7.42 -21.03 -6.35
C LYS A 63 7.28 -22.15 -7.39
N GLU A 64 6.86 -21.82 -8.62
CA GLU A 64 6.79 -22.77 -9.75
C GLU A 64 8.14 -23.30 -10.20
N LEU A 65 9.25 -22.61 -9.89
CA LEU A 65 10.59 -23.05 -10.25
C LEU A 65 11.06 -24.17 -9.33
N THR A 66 12.02 -24.98 -9.83
CA THR A 66 12.61 -26.10 -9.09
C THR A 66 14.14 -25.99 -9.02
N GLY A 67 14.73 -26.68 -8.05
CA GLY A 67 16.18 -26.82 -7.91
C GLY A 67 16.92 -25.48 -7.80
N ILE A 68 18.07 -25.36 -8.47
CA ILE A 68 18.95 -24.19 -8.41
C ILE A 68 18.22 -22.91 -8.89
N LYS A 69 17.31 -23.02 -9.87
CA LYS A 69 16.57 -21.85 -10.39
C LYS A 69 15.68 -21.25 -9.30
N LYS A 70 14.99 -22.07 -8.52
CA LYS A 70 14.17 -21.65 -7.38
C LYS A 70 15.01 -20.95 -6.32
N SER A 71 16.13 -21.58 -5.92
CA SER A 71 17.05 -21.01 -4.93
C SER A 71 17.60 -19.64 -5.36
N LEU A 72 18.03 -19.53 -6.63
CA LEU A 72 18.54 -18.29 -7.20
C LEU A 72 17.44 -17.19 -7.26
N TYR A 73 16.21 -17.55 -7.58
CA TYR A 73 15.09 -16.63 -7.63
C TYR A 73 14.80 -16.02 -6.26
N PHE A 74 14.66 -16.85 -5.22
CA PHE A 74 14.39 -16.38 -3.86
C PHE A 74 15.61 -15.69 -3.23
N TRP A 75 16.84 -16.08 -3.60
CA TRP A 75 18.03 -15.31 -3.25
C TRP A 75 17.96 -13.88 -3.81
N ALA A 76 17.57 -13.70 -5.08
CA ALA A 76 17.41 -12.39 -5.68
C ALA A 76 16.27 -11.61 -5.04
N LEU A 77 15.13 -12.26 -4.73
CA LEU A 77 14.03 -11.64 -4.01
C LEU A 77 14.47 -11.14 -2.63
N ASN A 78 15.24 -11.95 -1.88
CA ASN A 78 15.76 -11.54 -0.58
C ASN A 78 16.75 -10.36 -0.66
N LEU A 79 17.51 -10.24 -1.74
CA LEU A 79 18.40 -9.09 -1.93
C LEU A 79 17.65 -7.77 -2.00
N THR A 80 16.38 -7.76 -2.41
CA THR A 80 15.57 -6.53 -2.50
C THR A 80 15.36 -5.86 -1.15
N GLN A 81 15.44 -6.59 -0.04
CA GLN A 81 15.32 -6.04 1.32
C GLN A 81 16.40 -4.99 1.63
N HIS A 82 17.52 -5.02 0.92
CA HIS A 82 18.61 -4.04 1.08
C HIS A 82 18.37 -2.73 0.31
N PHE A 83 17.34 -2.68 -0.54
CA PHE A 83 17.09 -1.50 -1.36
C PHE A 83 16.64 -0.32 -0.50
N GLU A 84 17.34 0.79 -0.68
CA GLU A 84 16.94 2.13 -0.21
C GLU A 84 17.26 3.13 -1.33
N TYR A 85 16.43 4.14 -1.49
CA TYR A 85 16.66 5.17 -2.50
C TYR A 85 17.97 5.91 -2.24
N ASN A 86 18.69 6.23 -3.31
CA ASN A 86 19.93 7.00 -3.28
C ASN A 86 21.09 6.33 -2.50
N LYS A 87 20.92 5.11 -2.02
CA LYS A 87 21.96 4.39 -1.26
C LYS A 87 23.05 3.86 -2.18
N LYS A 88 24.29 4.11 -1.80
CA LYS A 88 25.45 3.47 -2.40
C LYS A 88 25.73 2.14 -1.70
N TYR A 89 25.95 1.09 -2.47
CA TYR A 89 26.23 -0.23 -1.95
C TYR A 89 27.73 -0.53 -2.02
N GLY A 90 28.24 -1.29 -1.07
CA GLY A 90 29.63 -1.80 -1.13
C GLY A 90 29.86 -2.74 -2.33
N PRO A 91 31.10 -2.98 -2.72
CA PRO A 91 31.45 -3.68 -3.97
C PRO A 91 30.84 -5.08 -4.07
N LEU A 92 30.87 -5.85 -2.98
CA LEU A 92 30.31 -7.21 -2.95
C LEU A 92 28.80 -7.23 -3.16
N LEU A 93 28.06 -6.35 -2.48
CA LEU A 93 26.61 -6.26 -2.63
C LEU A 93 26.24 -5.73 -4.01
N SER A 94 26.99 -4.75 -4.53
CA SER A 94 26.82 -4.23 -5.89
C SER A 94 26.97 -5.31 -6.94
N LEU A 95 27.96 -6.22 -6.78
CA LEU A 95 28.16 -7.35 -7.67
C LEU A 95 26.98 -8.33 -7.61
N LYS A 96 26.51 -8.67 -6.39
CA LYS A 96 25.33 -9.54 -6.20
C LYS A 96 24.10 -8.95 -6.87
N ILE A 97 23.86 -7.64 -6.71
CA ILE A 97 22.73 -6.92 -7.34
C ILE A 97 22.85 -6.97 -8.88
N LYS A 98 24.03 -6.77 -9.45
CA LYS A 98 24.25 -6.87 -10.91
C LYS A 98 23.92 -8.26 -11.46
N ILE A 99 24.32 -9.32 -10.74
CA ILE A 99 23.99 -10.71 -11.10
C ILE A 99 22.47 -10.94 -11.03
N ALA A 100 21.83 -10.53 -9.93
CA ALA A 100 20.41 -10.64 -9.74
C ALA A 100 19.62 -9.84 -10.81
N ASP A 101 20.10 -8.64 -11.17
CA ASP A 101 19.49 -7.82 -12.22
C ASP A 101 19.49 -8.53 -13.57
N LYS A 102 20.63 -9.09 -13.96
CA LYS A 102 20.76 -9.81 -15.25
C LYS A 102 19.90 -11.07 -15.31
N LEU A 103 19.79 -11.82 -14.21
CA LEU A 103 19.17 -13.15 -14.21
C LEU A 103 17.67 -13.12 -13.85
N ILE A 104 17.25 -12.19 -12.99
CA ILE A 104 15.91 -12.18 -12.39
C ILE A 104 15.19 -10.84 -12.60
N TYR A 105 15.76 -9.68 -12.20
CA TYR A 105 15.03 -8.42 -12.25
C TYR A 105 14.75 -7.94 -13.68
N SER A 106 15.61 -8.27 -14.65
CA SER A 106 15.31 -8.04 -16.08
C SER A 106 14.02 -8.74 -16.50
N LYS A 107 13.79 -9.97 -16.03
CA LYS A 107 12.56 -10.73 -16.33
C LYS A 107 11.33 -10.16 -15.66
N TRP A 108 11.47 -9.57 -14.45
CA TRP A 108 10.37 -8.85 -13.81
C TRP A 108 9.98 -7.61 -14.61
N ARG A 109 10.97 -6.84 -15.10
CA ARG A 109 10.71 -5.72 -16.01
C ARG A 109 10.04 -6.17 -17.31
N GLU A 110 10.55 -7.22 -17.94
CA GLU A 110 9.96 -7.79 -19.16
C GLU A 110 8.52 -8.24 -18.96
N ALA A 111 8.20 -8.85 -17.80
CA ALA A 111 6.84 -9.26 -17.45
C ALA A 111 5.87 -8.08 -17.35
N LEU A 112 6.38 -6.87 -17.14
CA LEU A 112 5.66 -5.59 -17.12
C LEU A 112 5.99 -4.70 -18.34
N GLY A 113 6.29 -5.31 -19.51
CA GLY A 113 6.50 -4.61 -20.79
C GLY A 113 7.90 -4.08 -21.03
N GLY A 114 8.80 -4.06 -20.02
CA GLY A 114 10.23 -3.75 -20.17
C GLY A 114 10.63 -2.28 -20.07
N ASN A 115 9.70 -1.35 -20.26
CA ASN A 115 10.01 0.09 -20.37
C ASN A 115 9.66 0.91 -19.13
N ILE A 116 9.03 0.32 -18.10
CA ILE A 116 8.58 1.04 -16.92
C ILE A 116 9.78 1.62 -16.16
N VAL A 117 9.77 2.93 -15.98
CA VAL A 117 10.73 3.69 -15.16
C VAL A 117 10.07 4.11 -13.84
N TYR A 118 8.81 4.57 -13.93
CA TYR A 118 8.07 5.10 -12.78
C TYR A 118 6.73 4.41 -12.63
N VAL A 119 6.39 4.12 -11.38
CA VAL A 119 5.05 3.72 -10.96
C VAL A 119 4.58 4.75 -9.95
N VAL A 120 3.52 5.48 -10.26
CA VAL A 120 2.94 6.43 -9.30
C VAL A 120 1.94 5.67 -8.45
N SER A 121 2.08 5.72 -7.14
CA SER A 121 1.17 5.06 -6.19
C SER A 121 0.55 6.07 -5.25
N GLY A 122 -0.76 6.04 -5.14
CA GLY A 122 -1.50 6.95 -4.30
C GLY A 122 -2.75 6.32 -3.70
N GLY A 123 -3.38 7.07 -2.80
CA GLY A 123 -4.65 6.68 -2.22
C GLY A 123 -4.58 5.82 -0.96
N ALA A 124 -3.49 5.09 -0.73
CA ALA A 124 -3.17 4.36 0.50
C ALA A 124 -1.66 4.16 0.59
N ALA A 125 -1.16 3.80 1.78
CA ALA A 125 0.27 3.50 1.97
C ALA A 125 0.65 2.20 1.25
N LEU A 126 1.78 2.23 0.53
CA LEU A 126 2.37 1.03 -0.06
C LEU A 126 3.25 0.32 0.98
N GLN A 127 3.20 -1.01 0.99
CA GLN A 127 4.09 -1.79 1.84
C GLN A 127 5.55 -1.57 1.45
N PRO A 128 6.45 -1.25 2.40
CA PRO A 128 7.86 -0.98 2.12
C PRO A 128 8.58 -2.10 1.35
N ARG A 129 8.20 -3.36 1.58
CA ARG A 129 8.77 -4.51 0.86
C ARG A 129 8.51 -4.43 -0.65
N ILE A 130 7.32 -3.98 -1.06
CA ILE A 130 6.93 -3.88 -2.47
C ILE A 130 7.69 -2.73 -3.13
N ALA A 131 7.79 -1.57 -2.46
CA ALA A 131 8.61 -0.45 -2.93
C ALA A 131 10.07 -0.88 -3.14
N ARG A 132 10.62 -1.72 -2.25
CA ARG A 132 11.97 -2.28 -2.37
C ARG A 132 12.12 -3.21 -3.56
N VAL A 133 11.16 -4.10 -3.80
CA VAL A 133 11.16 -5.02 -4.95
C VAL A 133 11.14 -4.23 -6.26
N LEU A 134 10.21 -3.28 -6.38
CA LEU A 134 10.10 -2.43 -7.56
C LEU A 134 11.37 -1.59 -7.78
N GLY A 135 11.86 -0.93 -6.73
CA GLY A 135 13.04 -0.08 -6.78
C GLY A 135 14.32 -0.86 -7.15
N MET A 136 14.52 -2.06 -6.58
CA MET A 136 15.65 -2.92 -6.93
C MET A 136 15.58 -3.38 -8.40
N ALA A 137 14.35 -3.58 -8.92
CA ALA A 137 14.10 -3.85 -10.32
C ALA A 137 14.15 -2.61 -11.22
N LYS A 138 14.58 -1.45 -10.71
CA LYS A 138 14.69 -0.16 -11.42
C LYS A 138 13.33 0.40 -11.92
N MET A 139 12.25 0.00 -11.30
CA MET A 139 10.92 0.55 -11.48
C MET A 139 10.60 1.40 -10.25
N LEU A 140 10.92 2.69 -10.28
CA LEU A 140 10.83 3.54 -9.09
C LEU A 140 9.37 3.81 -8.72
N ASN A 141 9.01 3.52 -7.49
CA ASN A 141 7.68 3.84 -6.98
C ASN A 141 7.65 5.26 -6.41
N LEU A 142 6.75 6.09 -6.96
CA LEU A 142 6.51 7.47 -6.52
C LEU A 142 5.25 7.48 -5.68
N GLU A 143 5.40 7.37 -4.37
CA GLU A 143 4.29 7.54 -3.46
C GLU A 143 3.98 9.01 -3.27
N GLY A 144 2.69 9.34 -3.27
CA GLY A 144 2.21 10.69 -3.01
C GLY A 144 0.96 10.69 -2.14
N CYS A 145 0.79 11.76 -1.40
CA CYS A 145 -0.39 12.02 -0.57
C CYS A 145 -1.11 13.27 -1.02
N GLY A 146 -2.42 13.20 -0.92
CA GLY A 146 -3.30 14.33 -1.13
C GLY A 146 -4.77 13.91 -1.08
N LEU A 147 -5.64 14.91 -1.04
CA LEU A 147 -7.07 14.77 -0.92
C LEU A 147 -7.76 15.49 -2.08
N THR A 148 -9.05 15.24 -2.26
CA THR A 148 -9.87 16.03 -3.20
C THR A 148 -9.83 17.52 -2.83
N GLU A 149 -9.86 17.80 -1.55
CA GLU A 149 -9.81 19.12 -0.94
C GLU A 149 -8.46 19.84 -1.11
N THR A 150 -7.42 19.14 -1.60
CA THR A 150 -6.08 19.72 -1.82
C THR A 150 -5.61 19.67 -3.27
N SER A 151 -6.44 19.25 -4.23
CA SER A 151 -6.34 19.32 -5.70
C SER A 151 -5.16 18.59 -6.39
N PRO A 152 -4.76 17.37 -6.09
CA PRO A 152 -4.84 16.65 -4.83
C PRO A 152 -3.58 16.71 -3.97
N VAL A 153 -2.37 16.85 -4.59
CA VAL A 153 -1.09 16.43 -4.00
C VAL A 153 -0.52 17.47 -3.06
N ILE A 154 -0.24 17.05 -1.82
CA ILE A 154 0.45 17.85 -0.80
C ILE A 154 1.94 17.47 -0.74
N ALA A 155 2.24 16.17 -0.87
CA ALA A 155 3.59 15.62 -0.81
C ALA A 155 3.75 14.48 -1.79
N VAL A 156 4.94 14.34 -2.40
CA VAL A 156 5.26 13.23 -3.32
C VAL A 156 6.77 12.97 -3.37
N ASN A 157 7.16 11.71 -3.45
CA ASN A 157 8.54 11.30 -3.70
C ASN A 157 9.08 11.93 -5.00
N ASN A 158 10.24 12.59 -4.93
CA ASN A 158 10.81 13.37 -6.02
C ASN A 158 12.17 12.80 -6.48
N PRO A 159 12.19 11.98 -7.55
CA PRO A 159 13.43 11.39 -8.06
C PRO A 159 14.38 12.42 -8.68
N ALA A 160 13.86 13.50 -9.26
CA ALA A 160 14.67 14.52 -9.90
C ALA A 160 15.56 15.28 -8.89
N LYS A 161 15.02 15.53 -7.69
CA LYS A 161 15.75 16.13 -6.56
C LYS A 161 16.46 15.08 -5.68
N LYS A 162 16.35 13.78 -5.99
CA LYS A 162 16.79 12.65 -5.15
C LYS A 162 16.14 12.66 -3.76
N GLU A 163 14.95 13.16 -3.65
CA GLU A 163 14.18 13.29 -2.42
C GLU A 163 13.12 12.19 -2.37
N MET A 164 13.58 10.99 -2.09
CA MET A 164 12.75 9.79 -2.00
C MET A 164 13.11 9.00 -0.75
N LYS A 165 12.09 8.57 -0.01
CA LYS A 165 12.27 7.75 1.19
C LYS A 165 11.16 6.69 1.27
N ILE A 166 11.54 5.42 1.40
CA ILE A 166 10.61 4.29 1.50
C ILE A 166 9.77 4.42 2.78
N GLY A 167 8.46 4.15 2.65
CA GLY A 167 7.50 4.23 3.76
C GLY A 167 7.07 5.65 4.11
N THR A 168 7.36 6.62 3.24
CA THR A 168 6.88 7.99 3.30
C THR A 168 6.24 8.38 1.97
N VAL A 169 5.41 9.41 1.99
CA VAL A 169 4.82 10.00 0.78
C VAL A 169 5.71 11.11 0.18
N GLY A 170 6.97 11.19 0.61
CA GLY A 170 7.95 12.14 0.10
C GLY A 170 7.94 13.51 0.78
N PRO A 171 8.73 14.46 0.24
CA PRO A 171 8.76 15.83 0.73
C PRO A 171 7.47 16.59 0.36
N ILE A 172 7.21 17.62 1.14
CA ILE A 172 6.10 18.56 0.89
C ILE A 172 6.38 19.30 -0.42
N LEU A 173 5.35 19.49 -1.24
CA LEU A 173 5.44 20.26 -2.47
C LEU A 173 5.70 21.73 -2.20
N GLU A 174 6.43 22.35 -3.10
CA GLU A 174 6.68 23.79 -3.09
C GLU A 174 5.36 24.57 -3.13
N GLY A 175 5.26 25.58 -2.26
CA GLY A 175 4.05 26.38 -2.08
C GLY A 175 3.06 25.82 -1.07
N TYR A 176 3.31 24.63 -0.50
CA TYR A 176 2.54 24.10 0.63
C TYR A 176 3.31 24.26 1.94
N GLU A 177 2.57 24.55 2.99
CA GLU A 177 3.01 24.47 4.38
C GLU A 177 2.29 23.30 5.05
N VAL A 178 3.01 22.53 5.87
CA VAL A 178 2.46 21.42 6.63
C VAL A 178 2.94 21.50 8.07
N LYS A 179 2.01 21.32 9.01
CA LYS A 179 2.32 21.14 10.44
C LYS A 179 1.59 19.91 10.99
N ILE A 180 2.14 19.34 12.03
CA ILE A 180 1.50 18.26 12.78
C ILE A 180 0.90 18.85 14.04
N ALA A 181 -0.41 18.68 14.23
CA ALA A 181 -1.12 19.15 15.42
C ALA A 181 -0.76 18.28 16.65
N GLU A 182 -1.16 18.71 17.84
CA GLU A 182 -0.87 18.01 19.11
C GLU A 182 -1.44 16.58 19.13
N ASP A 183 -2.57 16.36 18.48
CA ASP A 183 -3.21 15.04 18.33
C ASP A 183 -2.64 14.20 17.18
N GLY A 184 -1.61 14.71 16.50
CA GLY A 184 -0.95 14.06 15.38
C GLY A 184 -1.60 14.31 14.01
N GLU A 185 -2.66 15.11 13.93
CA GLU A 185 -3.31 15.43 12.66
C GLU A 185 -2.39 16.25 11.75
N ILE A 186 -2.36 15.88 10.49
CA ILE A 186 -1.66 16.64 9.45
C ILE A 186 -2.53 17.83 9.05
N LEU A 187 -2.01 19.04 9.25
CA LEU A 187 -2.63 20.26 8.79
C LEU A 187 -1.84 20.85 7.64
N CYS A 188 -2.51 21.41 6.63
CA CYS A 188 -1.81 22.02 5.50
C CYS A 188 -2.43 23.35 5.05
N LYS A 189 -1.58 24.18 4.46
CA LYS A 189 -1.94 25.37 3.69
C LYS A 189 -1.26 25.28 2.32
N GLY A 190 -1.89 25.81 1.29
CA GLY A 190 -1.27 25.86 -0.02
C GLY A 190 -2.26 26.18 -1.13
N PRO A 191 -1.75 26.41 -2.36
CA PRO A 191 -2.56 26.90 -3.48
C PRO A 191 -3.60 25.88 -3.96
N GLY A 192 -3.42 24.58 -3.66
CA GLY A 192 -4.38 23.53 -4.02
C GLY A 192 -5.48 23.31 -2.99
N VAL A 193 -5.40 23.92 -1.79
CA VAL A 193 -6.48 23.80 -0.79
C VAL A 193 -7.75 24.42 -1.34
N MET A 194 -8.86 23.69 -1.23
CA MET A 194 -10.18 24.12 -1.70
C MET A 194 -10.64 25.43 -1.07
N LYS A 195 -11.51 26.15 -1.76
CA LYS A 195 -12.19 27.32 -1.18
C LYS A 195 -13.24 26.96 -0.12
N GLY A 196 -13.75 25.73 -0.19
CA GLY A 196 -14.76 25.20 0.70
C GLY A 196 -15.69 24.23 0.02
N TYR A 197 -16.54 23.58 0.78
CA TYR A 197 -17.61 22.72 0.29
C TYR A 197 -18.75 23.55 -0.30
N TYR A 198 -19.22 23.16 -1.47
CA TYR A 198 -20.27 23.90 -2.18
C TYR A 198 -21.56 23.98 -1.37
N LYS A 199 -22.06 25.20 -1.13
CA LYS A 199 -23.25 25.49 -0.31
C LYS A 199 -23.25 24.90 1.11
N ALA A 200 -22.06 24.60 1.67
CA ALA A 200 -21.90 24.05 3.00
C ALA A 200 -20.83 24.79 3.80
N PRO A 201 -21.06 26.07 4.16
CA PRO A 201 -20.06 26.88 4.87
C PRO A 201 -19.75 26.33 6.26
N GLU A 202 -20.74 25.75 6.96
CA GLU A 202 -20.54 25.14 8.27
C GLU A 202 -19.57 23.96 8.19
N MET A 203 -19.79 23.04 7.25
CA MET A 203 -18.84 21.92 7.01
C MET A 203 -17.45 22.43 6.60
N THR A 204 -17.38 23.55 5.90
CA THR A 204 -16.09 24.16 5.53
C THR A 204 -15.37 24.67 6.77
N ALA A 205 -16.07 25.34 7.68
CA ALA A 205 -15.51 25.85 8.93
C ALA A 205 -15.04 24.73 9.89
N GLU A 206 -15.59 23.52 9.77
CA GLU A 206 -15.12 22.35 10.53
C GLU A 206 -13.73 21.86 10.08
N VAL A 207 -13.37 22.11 8.81
CA VAL A 207 -12.14 21.56 8.23
C VAL A 207 -11.13 22.62 7.81
N ILE A 208 -11.49 23.90 7.74
CA ILE A 208 -10.59 25.02 7.53
C ILE A 208 -10.73 25.97 8.70
N ASP A 209 -9.69 26.08 9.52
CA ASP A 209 -9.72 26.93 10.71
C ASP A 209 -9.59 28.43 10.37
N SER A 210 -9.74 29.29 11.38
CA SER A 210 -9.67 30.75 11.24
C SER A 210 -8.30 31.26 10.79
N GLU A 211 -7.25 30.48 10.97
CA GLU A 211 -5.91 30.78 10.47
C GLU A 211 -5.70 30.32 9.03
N GLY A 212 -6.67 29.59 8.43
CA GLY A 212 -6.62 29.03 7.08
C GLY A 212 -5.88 27.69 6.97
N TRP A 213 -5.69 26.97 8.07
CA TRP A 213 -5.18 25.60 8.01
C TRP A 213 -6.30 24.64 7.69
N PHE A 214 -6.06 23.81 6.67
CA PHE A 214 -6.94 22.70 6.32
C PHE A 214 -6.60 21.48 7.16
N HIS A 215 -7.57 20.95 7.87
CA HIS A 215 -7.53 19.73 8.68
C HIS A 215 -7.75 18.53 7.78
N THR A 216 -6.69 17.77 7.50
CA THR A 216 -6.76 16.68 6.50
C THR A 216 -7.52 15.43 6.97
N GLY A 217 -7.70 15.28 8.27
CA GLY A 217 -8.21 14.04 8.86
C GLY A 217 -7.23 12.87 8.79
N ASP A 218 -6.02 13.08 8.28
CA ASP A 218 -4.92 12.11 8.28
C ASP A 218 -3.99 12.37 9.47
N ILE A 219 -3.54 11.30 10.12
CA ILE A 219 -2.55 11.34 11.20
C ILE A 219 -1.19 11.00 10.63
N GLY A 220 -0.14 11.72 11.05
CA GLY A 220 1.19 11.49 10.53
C GLY A 220 2.30 12.20 11.27
N ILE A 221 3.49 12.07 10.71
CA ILE A 221 4.72 12.71 11.22
C ILE A 221 5.55 13.27 10.07
N LEU A 222 6.41 14.22 10.37
CA LEU A 222 7.50 14.65 9.49
C LEU A 222 8.77 13.87 9.85
N ASP A 223 9.05 12.82 9.10
CA ASP A 223 10.25 12.01 9.24
C ASP A 223 11.48 12.81 8.76
N GLU A 224 12.52 12.86 9.61
CA GLU A 224 13.70 13.72 9.41
C GLU A 224 13.36 15.21 9.18
N GLY A 225 12.20 15.67 9.68
CA GLY A 225 11.71 17.04 9.50
C GLY A 225 11.35 17.41 8.05
N LYS A 226 11.34 16.47 7.14
CA LYS A 226 11.20 16.70 5.69
C LYS A 226 10.21 15.80 4.99
N TYR A 227 10.22 14.52 5.31
CA TYR A 227 9.41 13.52 4.60
C TYR A 227 8.10 13.29 5.34
N LEU A 228 6.99 13.56 4.67
CA LEU A 228 5.68 13.30 5.25
C LEU A 228 5.41 11.81 5.28
N LYS A 229 5.04 11.30 6.45
CA LYS A 229 4.65 9.91 6.67
C LYS A 229 3.26 9.86 7.29
N ILE A 230 2.31 9.28 6.58
CA ILE A 230 0.96 9.04 7.08
C ILE A 230 0.99 7.74 7.88
N THR A 231 0.39 7.78 9.05
CA THR A 231 0.33 6.63 9.96
C THR A 231 -1.08 6.07 10.09
N ASP A 232 -2.10 6.93 10.08
CA ASP A 232 -3.50 6.51 10.19
C ASP A 232 -4.49 7.58 9.69
N ARG A 233 -5.79 7.29 9.84
CA ARG A 233 -6.91 8.20 9.64
C ARG A 233 -7.53 8.58 10.99
N LYS A 234 -7.69 9.88 11.29
CA LYS A 234 -8.24 10.37 12.55
C LYS A 234 -9.61 9.76 12.87
N LYS A 235 -10.50 9.66 11.87
CA LYS A 235 -11.85 9.08 12.00
C LYS A 235 -11.87 7.55 12.19
N GLU A 236 -10.76 6.87 11.89
CA GLU A 236 -10.65 5.41 12.03
C GLU A 236 -9.99 4.99 13.32
N ILE A 237 -9.24 5.89 13.97
CA ILE A 237 -8.69 5.66 15.30
C ILE A 237 -9.84 5.45 16.28
N PHE A 238 -9.78 4.37 17.04
CA PHE A 238 -10.78 4.08 18.06
C PHE A 238 -10.14 3.88 19.43
N LYS A 239 -10.95 4.02 20.46
CA LYS A 239 -10.54 3.88 21.85
C LYS A 239 -11.01 2.55 22.42
N LEU A 240 -10.13 1.83 23.09
CA LEU A 240 -10.47 0.66 23.88
C LEU A 240 -11.14 1.08 25.19
N SER A 241 -11.90 0.17 25.82
CA SER A 241 -12.55 0.41 27.12
C SER A 241 -11.57 0.83 28.22
N GLY A 242 -10.31 0.39 28.15
CA GLY A 242 -9.21 0.81 29.03
C GLY A 242 -8.61 2.18 28.72
N GLY A 243 -9.20 2.95 27.82
CA GLY A 243 -8.77 4.33 27.52
C GLY A 243 -7.63 4.45 26.52
N LYS A 244 -7.05 3.35 26.01
CA LYS A 244 -5.96 3.36 25.03
C LYS A 244 -6.50 3.51 23.61
N TYR A 245 -5.82 4.32 22.80
CA TYR A 245 -6.15 4.51 21.39
C TYR A 245 -5.47 3.46 20.51
N ILE A 246 -6.19 3.01 19.50
CA ILE A 246 -5.72 2.07 18.48
C ILE A 246 -5.73 2.78 17.13
N ALA A 247 -4.60 2.71 16.42
CA ALA A 247 -4.39 3.15 15.06
C ALA A 247 -4.53 1.94 14.11
N PRO A 248 -5.74 1.64 13.59
CA PRO A 248 -6.01 0.37 12.92
C PRO A 248 -5.24 0.20 11.63
N GLN A 249 -5.08 1.23 10.81
CA GLN A 249 -4.38 1.13 9.52
C GLN A 249 -2.91 0.74 9.69
N MET A 250 -2.25 1.24 10.72
CA MET A 250 -0.85 0.90 11.02
C MET A 250 -0.71 -0.60 11.30
N ILE A 251 -1.63 -1.17 12.09
CA ILE A 251 -1.63 -2.59 12.44
C ILE A 251 -1.99 -3.43 11.21
N GLU A 252 -3.02 -3.03 10.46
CA GLU A 252 -3.46 -3.70 9.23
C GLU A 252 -2.36 -3.76 8.18
N ASN A 253 -1.62 -2.67 7.98
CA ASN A 253 -0.49 -2.64 7.06
C ASN A 253 0.64 -3.58 7.48
N LYS A 254 0.89 -3.74 8.78
CA LYS A 254 1.85 -4.72 9.30
C LYS A 254 1.35 -6.16 9.09
N LEU A 255 0.07 -6.44 9.34
CA LEU A 255 -0.53 -7.76 9.15
C LEU A 255 -0.54 -8.18 7.67
N LYS A 256 -0.85 -7.26 6.75
CA LYS A 256 -0.78 -7.50 5.30
C LYS A 256 0.66 -7.67 4.78
N ALA A 257 1.68 -7.52 5.60
CA ALA A 257 3.03 -7.94 5.23
C ALA A 257 3.17 -9.47 5.16
N SER A 258 2.29 -10.25 5.79
CA SER A 258 2.18 -11.70 5.57
C SER A 258 1.55 -11.98 4.20
N GLU A 259 2.14 -12.91 3.45
CA GLU A 259 1.59 -13.36 2.16
C GLU A 259 0.25 -14.11 2.31
N LEU A 260 -0.03 -14.65 3.48
CA LEU A 260 -1.26 -15.42 3.77
C LEU A 260 -2.46 -14.53 4.13
N ILE A 261 -2.24 -13.23 4.36
CA ILE A 261 -3.28 -12.25 4.72
C ILE A 261 -3.53 -11.33 3.55
N GLU A 262 -4.65 -11.54 2.85
CA GLU A 262 -5.05 -10.74 1.71
C GLU A 262 -5.63 -9.39 2.13
N GLN A 263 -6.59 -9.41 3.05
CA GLN A 263 -7.18 -8.22 3.66
C GLN A 263 -7.39 -8.44 5.16
N VAL A 264 -7.39 -7.36 5.89
CA VAL A 264 -7.63 -7.39 7.34
C VAL A 264 -8.29 -6.09 7.78
N MET A 265 -9.22 -6.21 8.72
CA MET A 265 -9.85 -5.09 9.39
C MET A 265 -9.68 -5.25 10.90
N VAL A 266 -8.98 -4.30 11.51
CA VAL A 266 -8.81 -4.23 12.96
C VAL A 266 -10.02 -3.54 13.58
N ILE A 267 -10.61 -4.21 14.56
CA ILE A 267 -11.83 -3.80 15.29
C ILE A 267 -11.61 -3.86 16.80
N GLY A 268 -12.52 -3.28 17.57
CA GLY A 268 -12.45 -3.34 19.05
C GLY A 268 -12.81 -2.01 19.72
N ALA A 269 -13.51 -1.11 19.04
CA ALA A 269 -13.98 0.14 19.64
C ALA A 269 -14.81 -0.14 20.89
N ASN A 270 -14.42 0.47 22.04
CA ASN A 270 -14.99 0.27 23.36
C ASN A 270 -14.87 -1.14 23.93
N GLU A 271 -14.14 -2.04 23.27
CA GLU A 271 -13.83 -3.39 23.74
C GLU A 271 -12.57 -3.41 24.61
N LYS A 272 -12.34 -4.52 25.32
CA LYS A 272 -11.16 -4.69 26.20
C LYS A 272 -9.85 -4.80 25.44
N PHE A 273 -9.88 -5.25 24.21
CA PHE A 273 -8.72 -5.50 23.35
C PHE A 273 -9.06 -5.37 21.87
N ALA A 274 -8.04 -5.17 21.05
CA ALA A 274 -8.16 -5.17 19.62
C ALA A 274 -8.28 -6.60 19.07
N SER A 275 -9.11 -6.75 18.04
CA SER A 275 -9.35 -8.00 17.31
C SER A 275 -9.22 -7.75 15.80
N ALA A 276 -9.10 -8.81 15.01
CA ALA A 276 -9.01 -8.67 13.56
C ALA A 276 -9.96 -9.62 12.82
N LEU A 277 -10.67 -9.08 11.82
CA LEU A 277 -11.30 -9.86 10.76
C LEU A 277 -10.29 -10.00 9.63
N ILE A 278 -10.03 -11.23 9.19
CA ILE A 278 -8.99 -11.53 8.19
C ILE A 278 -9.62 -12.28 7.02
N SER A 279 -9.48 -11.71 5.81
CA SER A 279 -9.69 -12.45 4.57
C SER A 279 -8.34 -13.02 4.14
N PRO A 280 -8.18 -14.37 4.17
CA PRO A 280 -6.94 -15.02 3.78
C PRO A 280 -6.65 -14.86 2.28
N ASN A 281 -5.38 -14.96 1.91
CA ASN A 281 -4.99 -15.18 0.52
C ASN A 281 -5.30 -16.64 0.16
N PHE A 282 -6.52 -16.89 -0.34
CA PHE A 282 -7.01 -18.22 -0.61
C PHE A 282 -6.11 -19.02 -1.57
N PRO A 283 -5.62 -18.48 -2.69
CA PRO A 283 -4.70 -19.21 -3.56
C PRO A 283 -3.49 -19.76 -2.80
N LEU A 284 -2.81 -18.92 -2.01
CA LEU A 284 -1.64 -19.36 -1.25
C LEU A 284 -1.99 -20.30 -0.09
N LEU A 285 -3.18 -20.14 0.49
CA LEU A 285 -3.67 -21.03 1.54
C LEU A 285 -4.02 -22.40 1.00
N HIS A 286 -4.63 -22.48 -0.20
CA HIS A 286 -4.89 -23.73 -0.91
C HIS A 286 -3.58 -24.48 -1.25
N ASP A 287 -2.56 -23.74 -1.74
CA ASP A 287 -1.23 -24.32 -2.01
C ASP A 287 -0.63 -24.92 -0.73
N TRP A 288 -0.70 -24.16 0.38
CA TRP A 288 -0.22 -24.64 1.68
C TRP A 288 -0.96 -25.89 2.14
N CYS A 289 -2.29 -25.94 1.98
CA CYS A 289 -3.10 -27.10 2.32
C CYS A 289 -2.71 -28.33 1.48
N ALA A 290 -2.50 -28.13 0.19
CA ALA A 290 -2.07 -29.22 -0.70
C ALA A 290 -0.70 -29.78 -0.30
N GLU A 291 0.27 -28.92 0.03
CA GLU A 291 1.59 -29.33 0.51
C GLU A 291 1.54 -30.09 1.85
N HIS A 292 0.58 -29.77 2.72
CA HIS A 292 0.43 -30.37 4.06
C HIS A 292 -0.66 -31.44 4.13
N LYS A 293 -1.24 -31.82 2.97
CA LYS A 293 -2.28 -32.84 2.85
C LYS A 293 -3.52 -32.52 3.72
N VAL A 294 -3.87 -31.25 3.81
CA VAL A 294 -5.09 -30.79 4.49
C VAL A 294 -6.26 -30.91 3.53
N HIS A 295 -7.29 -31.68 3.91
CA HIS A 295 -8.49 -31.87 3.11
C HIS A 295 -9.60 -30.93 3.57
N TYR A 296 -10.34 -30.37 2.64
CA TYR A 296 -11.51 -29.50 2.84
C TYR A 296 -12.37 -29.51 1.56
N GLU A 297 -13.65 -29.23 1.67
CA GLU A 297 -14.57 -29.20 0.52
C GLU A 297 -14.70 -27.78 -0.08
N ASN A 298 -14.65 -26.74 0.76
CA ASN A 298 -14.85 -25.35 0.36
C ASN A 298 -14.16 -24.37 1.34
N ASN A 299 -14.17 -23.08 1.00
CA ASN A 299 -13.54 -22.07 1.84
C ASN A 299 -14.21 -21.88 3.20
N ILE A 300 -15.51 -22.18 3.33
CA ILE A 300 -16.21 -22.08 4.63
C ILE A 300 -15.66 -23.11 5.61
N GLU A 301 -15.45 -24.33 5.15
CA GLU A 301 -14.82 -25.39 5.95
C GLU A 301 -13.36 -25.07 6.21
N LEU A 302 -12.63 -24.67 5.16
CA LEU A 302 -11.20 -24.35 5.23
C LEU A 302 -10.86 -23.39 6.36
N ILE A 303 -11.60 -22.28 6.48
CA ILE A 303 -11.34 -21.25 7.51
C ILE A 303 -11.68 -21.68 8.93
N GLN A 304 -12.38 -22.81 9.10
CA GLN A 304 -12.75 -23.36 10.41
C GLN A 304 -11.75 -24.43 10.88
N LEU A 305 -10.90 -24.93 9.99
CA LEU A 305 -9.92 -25.97 10.34
C LEU A 305 -8.91 -25.43 11.35
N PRO A 306 -8.71 -26.11 12.50
CA PRO A 306 -7.81 -25.62 13.56
C PRO A 306 -6.41 -25.32 13.06
N GLN A 307 -5.85 -26.15 12.19
CA GLN A 307 -4.51 -25.97 11.62
C GLN A 307 -4.41 -24.75 10.70
N VAL A 308 -5.48 -24.38 10.01
CA VAL A 308 -5.53 -23.18 9.17
C VAL A 308 -5.63 -21.94 10.04
N VAL A 309 -6.49 -21.96 11.05
CA VAL A 309 -6.63 -20.88 12.02
C VAL A 309 -5.30 -20.66 12.76
N GLU A 310 -4.66 -21.75 13.20
CA GLU A 310 -3.35 -21.69 13.87
C GLU A 310 -2.27 -21.11 12.92
N LYS A 311 -2.26 -21.50 11.66
CA LYS A 311 -1.32 -20.99 10.66
C LYS A 311 -1.44 -19.48 10.53
N ILE A 312 -2.64 -18.95 10.37
CA ILE A 312 -2.87 -17.49 10.29
C ILE A 312 -2.59 -16.82 11.64
N GLN A 313 -2.98 -17.44 12.76
CA GLN A 313 -2.69 -16.90 14.10
C GLN A 313 -1.18 -16.75 14.34
N ASN A 314 -0.36 -17.65 13.81
CA ASN A 314 1.10 -17.57 13.93
C ASN A 314 1.65 -16.35 13.17
N GLU A 315 1.09 -16.00 12.00
CA GLU A 315 1.44 -14.76 11.28
C GLU A 315 1.08 -13.53 12.13
N VAL A 316 -0.11 -13.51 12.72
CA VAL A 316 -0.55 -12.43 13.63
C VAL A 316 0.36 -12.32 14.85
N ASN A 317 0.75 -13.44 15.43
CA ASN A 317 1.66 -13.47 16.60
C ASN A 317 3.05 -12.91 16.27
N LEU A 318 3.55 -13.12 15.04
CA LEU A 318 4.80 -12.51 14.59
C LEU A 318 4.69 -10.98 14.55
N VAL A 319 3.58 -10.46 14.03
CA VAL A 319 3.32 -9.02 13.99
C VAL A 319 3.13 -8.46 15.40
N ASN A 320 2.40 -9.14 16.27
CA ASN A 320 2.16 -8.74 17.67
C ASN A 320 3.46 -8.46 18.44
N LYS A 321 4.56 -9.20 18.16
CA LYS A 321 5.88 -8.95 18.75
C LYS A 321 6.45 -7.56 18.43
N THR A 322 5.95 -6.91 17.40
CA THR A 322 6.38 -5.57 16.94
C THR A 322 5.44 -4.46 17.37
N LEU A 323 4.36 -4.79 18.08
CA LEU A 323 3.31 -3.88 18.52
C LEU A 323 3.41 -3.60 20.02
N GLY A 324 2.93 -2.42 20.43
CA GLY A 324 2.71 -2.11 21.84
C GLY A 324 1.68 -3.08 22.47
N SER A 325 1.77 -3.32 23.76
CA SER A 325 0.92 -4.33 24.44
C SER A 325 -0.58 -4.11 24.24
N HIS A 326 -1.03 -2.86 24.15
CA HIS A 326 -2.43 -2.50 23.93
C HIS A 326 -2.86 -2.57 22.47
N GLU A 327 -1.91 -2.57 21.52
CA GLU A 327 -2.14 -2.64 20.07
C GLU A 327 -2.19 -4.09 19.56
N GLN A 328 -1.78 -5.05 20.39
CA GLN A 328 -1.74 -6.45 19.98
C GLN A 328 -3.13 -6.99 19.68
N ILE A 329 -3.23 -7.74 18.61
CA ILE A 329 -4.45 -8.44 18.21
C ILE A 329 -4.62 -9.68 19.09
N SER A 330 -5.63 -9.67 19.95
CA SER A 330 -5.89 -10.75 20.89
C SER A 330 -6.75 -11.87 20.31
N ARG A 331 -7.59 -11.56 19.33
CA ARG A 331 -8.47 -12.52 18.66
C ARG A 331 -8.53 -12.26 17.18
N ILE A 332 -8.63 -13.34 16.41
CA ILE A 332 -8.87 -13.27 14.97
C ILE A 332 -10.16 -14.00 14.62
N ARG A 333 -10.78 -13.57 13.52
CA ARG A 333 -11.83 -14.34 12.83
C ARG A 333 -11.51 -14.32 11.35
N LEU A 334 -11.45 -15.51 10.75
CA LEU A 334 -11.29 -15.66 9.31
C LEU A 334 -12.64 -15.49 8.63
N VAL A 335 -12.65 -14.86 7.45
CA VAL A 335 -13.82 -14.75 6.58
C VAL A 335 -13.60 -15.61 5.34
N CYS A 336 -14.67 -16.24 4.83
CA CYS A 336 -14.58 -17.19 3.72
C CYS A 336 -14.62 -16.53 2.34
N GLU A 337 -14.88 -15.23 2.29
CA GLU A 337 -15.05 -14.48 1.05
C GLU A 337 -13.88 -13.52 0.82
N GLU A 338 -13.51 -13.38 -0.45
CA GLU A 338 -12.58 -12.32 -0.85
C GLU A 338 -13.31 -10.97 -0.85
N TRP A 339 -12.76 -9.97 -0.18
CA TRP A 339 -13.33 -8.63 -0.20
C TRP A 339 -13.05 -7.91 -1.51
N THR A 340 -14.10 -7.39 -2.13
CA THR A 340 -14.05 -6.76 -3.45
C THR A 340 -14.89 -5.49 -3.50
N PRO A 341 -14.71 -4.64 -4.53
CA PRO A 341 -15.63 -3.53 -4.76
C PRO A 341 -17.05 -3.97 -5.11
N ALA A 342 -17.22 -5.16 -5.69
CA ALA A 342 -18.52 -5.70 -6.06
C ALA A 342 -19.33 -6.18 -4.85
N THR A 343 -18.65 -6.74 -3.85
CA THR A 343 -19.25 -7.19 -2.59
C THR A 343 -19.39 -6.04 -1.57
N GLY A 344 -18.71 -4.92 -1.79
CA GLY A 344 -18.91 -3.67 -1.06
C GLY A 344 -17.88 -3.37 0.02
N GLU A 345 -17.08 -4.31 0.47
CA GLU A 345 -16.06 -4.14 1.52
C GLU A 345 -14.90 -3.25 1.04
N LEU A 346 -14.68 -3.17 -0.27
CA LEU A 346 -13.70 -2.27 -0.85
C LEU A 346 -14.37 -1.16 -1.67
N SER A 347 -13.75 0.00 -1.69
CA SER A 347 -14.12 1.09 -2.60
C SER A 347 -13.67 0.78 -4.05
N PRO A 348 -14.15 1.53 -5.08
CA PRO A 348 -13.63 1.40 -6.45
C PRO A 348 -12.13 1.63 -6.57
N THR A 349 -11.52 2.34 -5.62
CA THR A 349 -10.07 2.54 -5.51
C THR A 349 -9.41 1.51 -4.58
N LEU A 350 -10.09 0.41 -4.27
CA LEU A 350 -9.64 -0.74 -3.48
C LEU A 350 -9.26 -0.39 -2.02
N LYS A 351 -9.88 0.64 -1.44
CA LYS A 351 -9.74 1.00 -0.02
C LYS A 351 -10.79 0.27 0.81
N LEU A 352 -10.39 -0.20 1.99
CA LEU A 352 -11.29 -0.84 2.95
C LEU A 352 -12.41 0.13 3.39
N ARG A 353 -13.62 -0.37 3.43
CA ARG A 353 -14.83 0.32 3.91
C ARG A 353 -15.27 -0.30 5.24
N ARG A 354 -15.04 0.42 6.33
CA ARG A 354 -15.31 -0.10 7.69
C ARG A 354 -16.79 -0.14 8.07
N ASN A 355 -17.64 0.51 7.29
CA ASN A 355 -19.09 0.64 7.58
C ASN A 355 -19.95 -0.37 6.80
N VAL A 356 -19.33 -1.40 6.24
CA VAL A 356 -20.01 -2.49 5.48
C VAL A 356 -20.11 -3.75 6.31
#